data_de8794e808263eb34c1fb79b21f05942
#
_entry.id   de8794e808263eb34c1fb79b21f05942
#
_cell.length_a   1.000
_cell.length_b   1.000
_cell.length_c   1.000
_cell.angle_alpha   90.00
_cell.angle_beta   90.00
_cell.angle_gamma   90.00
#
_symmetry.space_group_name_H-M   'P 1'
#
loop_
_entity.id
_entity.type
_entity.pdbx_description
1 polymer ?
#
loop_
_entity_poly.entity_id
_entity_poly.type
_entity_poly.pdbx_seq_one_letter_code
_entity_poly.pdbx_strand_id
1 'polypeptide(L)'
;MKKLILLQAMIVLLSMASCAQKESNNIGVPTKDNTEAFEAFAEHFGESESFAYATVSDVKVMLVSQETFGNNMNTDLEAVEASIFALDPKGKIVSLGSIRSQGTLYPVSLLDGKLMVAGHHFVKIYSIRGDIPELVLDDYEDTDGPKLTELFETFEKGEPIKFERSK
;
A
#
# COMPACT_ATOMS: atom_id res chain seq x y z
N MET A 1 -29.75 -35.89 75.93
CA MET A 1 -30.29 -36.18 74.56
C MET A 1 -30.11 -34.96 73.68
N LYS A 2 -29.08 -34.96 72.89
CA LYS A 2 -28.64 -33.79 72.10
C LYS A 2 -29.20 -33.92 70.71
N LYS A 3 -30.02 -32.96 70.32
CA LYS A 3 -30.51 -32.84 68.92
C LYS A 3 -29.41 -32.23 68.04
N LEU A 4 -28.96 -33.03 67.11
CA LEU A 4 -28.01 -32.58 66.03
C LEU A 4 -28.82 -31.95 64.93
N ILE A 5 -28.65 -30.65 64.72
CA ILE A 5 -29.25 -29.91 63.60
C ILE A 5 -28.27 -29.99 62.47
N LEU A 6 -28.62 -30.75 61.43
CA LEU A 6 -27.89 -30.83 60.20
C LEU A 6 -28.27 -29.58 59.37
N LEU A 7 -27.34 -28.67 59.27
CA LEU A 7 -27.43 -27.51 58.32
C LEU A 7 -26.91 -27.97 56.98
N GLN A 8 -27.82 -28.26 56.04
CA GLN A 8 -27.46 -28.51 54.64
C GLN A 8 -27.13 -27.19 54.00
N ALA A 9 -25.84 -26.92 53.79
CA ALA A 9 -25.39 -25.87 52.96
C ALA A 9 -25.49 -26.35 51.50
N MET A 10 -26.48 -25.82 50.81
CA MET A 10 -26.69 -26.01 49.38
C MET A 10 -25.65 -25.15 48.61
N ILE A 11 -24.53 -25.76 48.22
CA ILE A 11 -23.55 -25.13 47.38
C ILE A 11 -24.10 -25.14 45.94
N VAL A 12 -24.64 -24.01 45.51
CA VAL A 12 -24.96 -23.76 44.10
C VAL A 12 -23.65 -23.51 43.38
N LEU A 13 -23.13 -24.53 42.73
CA LEU A 13 -22.06 -24.40 41.75
C LEU A 13 -22.62 -23.69 40.52
N LEU A 14 -22.49 -22.36 40.50
CA LEU A 14 -22.55 -21.61 39.25
C LEU A 14 -21.32 -21.97 38.41
N SER A 15 -21.50 -22.89 37.49
CA SER A 15 -20.57 -23.11 36.38
C SER A 15 -20.59 -21.87 35.49
N MET A 16 -19.71 -20.92 35.79
CA MET A 16 -19.34 -19.87 34.84
C MET A 16 -18.60 -20.56 33.72
N ALA A 17 -19.33 -20.90 32.65
CA ALA A 17 -18.73 -21.15 31.36
C ALA A 17 -18.08 -19.83 30.90
N SER A 18 -16.81 -19.64 31.23
CA SER A 18 -15.97 -18.62 30.66
C SER A 18 -15.82 -18.99 29.21
N CYS A 19 -16.71 -18.48 28.34
CA CYS A 19 -16.40 -18.29 26.96
C CYS A 19 -15.20 -17.33 26.92
N ALA A 20 -14.02 -17.91 26.79
CA ALA A 20 -12.88 -17.16 26.31
C ALA A 20 -13.25 -16.67 24.90
N GLN A 21 -13.89 -15.52 24.83
CA GLN A 21 -13.86 -14.71 23.63
C GLN A 21 -12.37 -14.44 23.38
N LYS A 22 -11.85 -15.19 22.42
CA LYS A 22 -10.63 -14.82 21.72
C LYS A 22 -10.97 -13.46 21.11
N GLU A 23 -10.66 -12.39 21.82
CA GLU A 23 -10.56 -11.07 21.25
C GLU A 23 -9.57 -11.22 20.10
N SER A 24 -10.12 -11.45 18.91
CA SER A 24 -9.45 -11.07 17.68
C SER A 24 -9.14 -9.61 17.90
N ASN A 25 -7.88 -9.30 18.22
CA ASN A 25 -7.32 -7.99 18.06
C ASN A 25 -7.36 -7.70 16.55
N ASN A 26 -8.57 -7.45 16.08
CA ASN A 26 -8.80 -6.68 14.89
C ASN A 26 -8.29 -5.29 15.29
N ILE A 27 -6.99 -5.08 15.14
CA ILE A 27 -6.41 -3.74 15.07
C ILE A 27 -7.14 -3.15 13.87
N GLY A 28 -8.24 -2.46 14.17
CA GLY A 28 -9.01 -1.77 13.17
C GLY A 28 -8.04 -0.85 12.45
N VAL A 29 -7.67 -1.25 11.25
CA VAL A 29 -7.13 -0.30 10.27
C VAL A 29 -8.06 0.89 10.33
N PRO A 30 -7.57 2.11 10.62
CA PRO A 30 -8.45 3.27 10.67
C PRO A 30 -9.14 3.36 9.32
N THR A 31 -10.42 3.05 9.28
CA THR A 31 -11.29 3.23 8.10
C THR A 31 -11.67 4.69 7.92
N LYS A 32 -10.97 5.58 8.58
CA LYS A 32 -11.02 7.00 8.27
C LYS A 32 -10.32 7.17 6.93
N ASP A 33 -11.04 7.74 6.01
CA ASP A 33 -10.63 7.85 4.62
C ASP A 33 -9.18 8.35 4.54
N ASN A 34 -8.27 7.47 4.15
CA ASN A 34 -6.84 7.77 4.04
C ASN A 34 -6.58 8.95 3.08
N THR A 35 -7.57 9.31 2.29
CA THR A 35 -7.58 10.40 1.34
C THR A 35 -7.35 11.74 2.02
N GLU A 36 -8.03 12.04 3.15
CA GLU A 36 -7.86 13.30 3.86
C GLU A 36 -6.40 13.57 4.30
N ALA A 37 -5.71 12.52 4.77
CA ALA A 37 -4.31 12.65 5.19
C ALA A 37 -3.38 12.93 4.00
N PHE A 38 -3.63 12.27 2.87
CA PHE A 38 -2.87 12.51 1.65
C PHE A 38 -3.20 13.87 1.01
N GLU A 39 -4.45 14.32 1.03
CA GLU A 39 -4.84 15.64 0.55
C GLU A 39 -4.14 16.75 1.35
N ALA A 40 -4.17 16.65 2.68
CA ALA A 40 -3.45 17.60 3.54
C ALA A 40 -1.93 17.57 3.31
N PHE A 41 -1.38 16.43 2.95
CA PHE A 41 0.03 16.30 2.61
C PHE A 41 0.33 16.91 1.23
N ALA A 42 -0.58 16.74 0.27
CA ALA A 42 -0.47 17.31 -1.07
C ALA A 42 -0.44 18.84 -1.08
N GLU A 43 -1.08 19.49 -0.11
CA GLU A 43 -1.04 20.97 0.04
C GLU A 43 0.38 21.51 0.27
N HIS A 44 1.33 20.67 0.66
CA HIS A 44 2.73 21.06 0.87
C HIS A 44 3.58 20.97 -0.41
N PHE A 45 3.03 20.44 -1.50
CA PHE A 45 3.74 20.34 -2.77
C PHE A 45 3.59 21.61 -3.59
N GLY A 46 4.62 21.92 -4.37
CA GLY A 46 4.63 23.05 -5.29
C GLY A 46 3.94 22.72 -6.62
N GLU A 47 3.81 23.72 -7.47
CA GLU A 47 3.19 23.61 -8.80
C GLU A 47 3.94 22.66 -9.76
N SER A 48 5.19 22.29 -9.44
CA SER A 48 5.99 21.37 -10.24
C SER A 48 5.73 19.90 -9.92
N GLU A 49 5.11 19.61 -8.79
CA GLU A 49 4.79 18.25 -8.40
C GLU A 49 3.44 17.80 -8.96
N SER A 50 3.41 16.54 -9.35
CA SER A 50 2.19 15.84 -9.73
C SER A 50 1.99 14.64 -8.81
N PHE A 51 0.76 14.29 -8.52
CA PHE A 51 0.47 13.16 -7.64
C PHE A 51 -0.56 12.23 -8.23
N ALA A 52 -0.54 10.99 -7.76
CA ALA A 52 -1.51 9.95 -8.08
C ALA A 52 -1.81 9.12 -6.83
N TYR A 53 -2.99 8.52 -6.82
CA TYR A 53 -3.35 7.53 -5.79
C TYR A 53 -3.44 6.15 -6.43
N ALA A 54 -2.92 5.15 -5.74
CA ALA A 54 -2.99 3.76 -6.16
C ALA A 54 -3.22 2.83 -4.97
N THR A 55 -3.63 1.60 -5.26
CA THR A 55 -3.65 0.52 -4.28
C THR A 55 -2.59 -0.50 -4.68
N VAL A 56 -1.58 -0.68 -3.83
CA VAL A 56 -0.46 -1.59 -4.07
C VAL A 56 -0.47 -2.64 -2.97
N SER A 57 -0.66 -3.92 -3.32
CA SER A 57 -0.76 -5.04 -2.36
C SER A 57 -1.77 -4.74 -1.22
N ASP A 58 -2.95 -4.21 -1.58
CA ASP A 58 -4.03 -3.80 -0.67
C ASP A 58 -3.70 -2.56 0.22
N VAL A 59 -2.55 -1.93 0.05
CA VAL A 59 -2.16 -0.70 0.73
C VAL A 59 -2.46 0.51 -0.16
N LYS A 60 -3.25 1.46 0.32
CA LYS A 60 -3.43 2.74 -0.35
C LYS A 60 -2.15 3.56 -0.25
N VAL A 61 -1.68 4.05 -1.37
CA VAL A 61 -0.47 4.88 -1.48
C VAL A 61 -0.75 6.15 -2.26
N MET A 62 0.04 7.17 -1.96
CA MET A 62 0.20 8.36 -2.77
C MET A 62 1.55 8.29 -3.47
N LEU A 63 1.54 8.49 -4.78
CA LEU A 63 2.75 8.62 -5.59
C LEU A 63 2.93 10.09 -5.94
N VAL A 64 4.14 10.60 -5.83
CA VAL A 64 4.49 11.98 -6.14
C VAL A 64 5.64 11.98 -7.13
N SER A 65 5.50 12.75 -8.21
CA SER A 65 6.49 12.88 -9.28
C SER A 65 6.74 14.32 -9.66
N GLN A 66 7.99 14.62 -9.98
CA GLN A 66 8.40 15.89 -10.62
C GLN A 66 8.65 15.72 -12.12
N GLU A 67 8.77 14.47 -12.60
CA GLU A 67 9.07 14.14 -14.00
C GLU A 67 7.84 13.50 -14.65
N THR A 68 6.82 14.32 -14.91
CA THR A 68 5.60 13.89 -15.61
C THR A 68 5.58 14.36 -17.05
N PHE A 69 4.89 13.60 -17.90
CA PHE A 69 4.70 13.87 -19.32
C PHE A 69 3.28 13.48 -19.76
N GLY A 70 2.83 14.00 -20.89
CA GLY A 70 1.50 13.71 -21.42
C GLY A 70 0.98 14.84 -22.30
N ASN A 71 -0.16 14.61 -22.90
CA ASN A 71 -0.80 15.55 -23.81
C ASN A 71 -1.64 16.61 -23.11
N ASN A 72 -1.96 16.42 -21.84
CA ASN A 72 -2.75 17.32 -21.02
C ASN A 72 -1.86 17.99 -19.98
N MET A 73 -1.99 19.32 -19.83
CA MET A 73 -1.07 20.06 -18.96
C MET A 73 -1.29 19.79 -17.46
N ASN A 74 -2.45 19.24 -17.05
CA ASN A 74 -2.81 19.16 -15.65
C ASN A 74 -3.39 17.79 -15.21
N THR A 75 -3.87 16.97 -16.13
CA THR A 75 -4.51 15.68 -15.82
C THR A 75 -4.05 14.59 -16.78
N ASP A 76 -4.21 13.33 -16.41
CA ASP A 76 -3.82 12.17 -17.21
C ASP A 76 -2.33 12.14 -17.57
N LEU A 77 -1.51 12.79 -16.76
CA LEU A 77 -0.06 12.75 -16.92
C LEU A 77 0.47 11.37 -16.54
N GLU A 78 1.54 10.97 -17.21
CA GLU A 78 2.30 9.77 -16.86
C GLU A 78 3.64 10.20 -16.24
N ALA A 79 4.28 9.34 -15.48
CA ALA A 79 5.54 9.63 -14.82
C ALA A 79 6.60 8.58 -15.16
N VAL A 80 7.86 9.01 -15.23
CA VAL A 80 9.01 8.11 -15.36
C VAL A 80 9.62 7.78 -14.00
N GLU A 81 9.23 8.52 -12.96
CA GLU A 81 9.68 8.28 -11.58
C GLU A 81 8.54 8.59 -10.61
N ALA A 82 8.59 8.01 -9.43
CA ALA A 82 7.67 8.38 -8.36
C ALA A 82 8.29 8.11 -6.98
N SER A 83 8.10 9.06 -6.07
CA SER A 83 8.26 8.84 -4.63
C SER A 83 6.95 8.29 -4.08
N ILE A 84 7.03 7.27 -3.22
CA ILE A 84 5.88 6.51 -2.73
C ILE A 84 5.68 6.81 -1.25
N PHE A 85 4.45 7.14 -0.89
CA PHE A 85 4.04 7.43 0.48
C PHE A 85 2.87 6.54 0.88
N ALA A 86 2.89 6.06 2.12
CA ALA A 86 1.79 5.31 2.72
C ALA A 86 1.48 5.85 4.12
N LEU A 87 0.41 5.36 4.73
CA LEU A 87 0.13 5.60 6.15
C LEU A 87 0.64 4.41 6.98
N ASP A 88 1.34 4.72 8.07
CA ASP A 88 1.65 3.73 9.09
C ASP A 88 0.38 3.35 9.90
N PRO A 89 0.42 2.32 10.75
CA PRO A 89 -0.73 1.93 11.58
C PRO A 89 -1.25 3.01 12.53
N LYS A 90 -0.49 4.09 12.72
CA LYS A 90 -0.90 5.25 13.54
C LYS A 90 -1.51 6.37 12.69
N GLY A 91 -1.62 6.17 11.37
CA GLY A 91 -2.13 7.17 10.43
C GLY A 91 -1.12 8.26 10.07
N LYS A 92 0.16 8.06 10.34
CA LYS A 92 1.22 8.98 9.95
C LYS A 92 1.73 8.64 8.56
N ILE A 93 1.93 9.66 7.71
CA ILE A 93 2.53 9.48 6.40
C ILE A 93 4.01 9.10 6.54
N VAL A 94 4.38 8.04 5.88
CA VAL A 94 5.75 7.52 5.81
C VAL A 94 6.18 7.39 4.35
N SER A 95 7.43 7.73 4.05
CA SER A 95 8.00 7.49 2.74
C SER A 95 8.47 6.03 2.64
N LEU A 96 8.07 5.36 1.56
CA LEU A 96 8.50 3.99 1.25
C LEU A 96 9.73 3.96 0.32
N GLY A 97 10.17 5.10 -0.17
CA GLY A 97 11.24 5.25 -1.14
C GLY A 97 10.74 5.72 -2.50
N SER A 98 11.55 5.53 -3.54
CA SER A 98 11.23 5.93 -4.90
C SER A 98 11.51 4.83 -5.90
N ILE A 99 10.80 4.87 -7.03
CA ILE A 99 10.99 3.99 -8.17
C ILE A 99 11.22 4.83 -9.41
N ARG A 100 11.98 4.29 -10.38
CA ARG A 100 12.31 5.01 -11.60
C ARG A 100 12.42 4.08 -12.80
N SER A 101 11.81 4.49 -13.90
CA SER A 101 11.92 3.92 -15.24
C SER A 101 12.99 4.63 -16.05
N GLN A 102 13.32 4.10 -17.21
CA GLN A 102 14.27 4.69 -18.14
C GLN A 102 13.53 5.28 -19.36
N GLY A 103 13.06 6.51 -19.20
CA GLY A 103 12.43 7.26 -20.29
C GLY A 103 10.92 7.02 -20.44
N THR A 104 10.30 7.86 -21.25
CA THR A 104 8.83 7.99 -21.38
C THR A 104 8.13 6.81 -22.06
N LEU A 105 8.88 5.89 -22.68
CA LEU A 105 8.32 4.64 -23.22
C LEU A 105 7.94 3.64 -22.13
N TYR A 106 8.42 3.84 -20.91
CA TYR A 106 8.22 2.94 -19.78
C TYR A 106 7.65 3.72 -18.58
N PRO A 107 6.42 4.23 -18.66
CA PRO A 107 5.82 4.93 -17.52
C PRO A 107 5.72 4.03 -16.30
N VAL A 108 5.74 4.64 -15.12
CA VAL A 108 5.40 3.92 -13.88
C VAL A 108 4.02 3.33 -14.05
N SER A 109 3.91 2.00 -13.90
CA SER A 109 2.69 1.25 -14.22
C SER A 109 2.25 0.38 -13.05
N LEU A 110 1.00 -0.04 -13.08
CA LEU A 110 0.38 -0.93 -12.09
C LEU A 110 -0.23 -2.15 -12.77
N LEU A 111 0.05 -3.35 -12.26
CA LEU A 111 -0.59 -4.60 -12.66
C LEU A 111 -0.85 -5.46 -11.42
N ASP A 112 -2.09 -5.90 -11.24
CA ASP A 112 -2.50 -6.80 -10.14
C ASP A 112 -2.00 -6.35 -8.76
N GLY A 113 -2.09 -5.02 -8.51
CA GLY A 113 -1.64 -4.42 -7.25
C GLY A 113 -0.13 -4.39 -7.07
N LYS A 114 0.66 -4.49 -8.14
CA LYS A 114 2.12 -4.35 -8.11
C LYS A 114 2.58 -3.16 -8.93
N LEU A 115 3.51 -2.40 -8.40
CA LEU A 115 4.16 -1.30 -9.12
C LEU A 115 5.25 -1.86 -10.04
N MET A 116 5.34 -1.30 -11.23
CA MET A 116 6.31 -1.72 -12.23
C MET A 116 7.03 -0.53 -12.83
N VAL A 117 8.31 -0.68 -13.06
CA VAL A 117 9.17 0.23 -13.81
C VAL A 117 10.06 -0.56 -14.75
N ALA A 118 10.39 0.04 -15.91
CA ALA A 118 11.23 -0.62 -16.89
C ALA A 118 12.21 0.36 -17.56
N GLY A 119 13.17 -0.19 -18.26
CA GLY A 119 14.09 0.48 -19.16
C GLY A 119 14.44 -0.46 -20.31
N HIS A 120 15.33 -0.04 -21.21
CA HIS A 120 15.67 -0.87 -22.37
C HIS A 120 16.18 -2.27 -22.03
N HIS A 121 16.82 -2.43 -20.88
CA HIS A 121 17.49 -3.67 -20.47
C HIS A 121 17.09 -4.12 -19.05
N PHE A 122 16.01 -3.61 -18.49
CA PHE A 122 15.56 -4.05 -17.18
C PHE A 122 14.05 -3.92 -17.01
N VAL A 123 13.50 -4.77 -16.16
CA VAL A 123 12.16 -4.63 -15.56
C VAL A 123 12.28 -4.87 -14.06
N LYS A 124 11.57 -4.06 -13.28
CA LYS A 124 11.46 -4.21 -11.82
C LYS A 124 10.01 -4.22 -11.41
N ILE A 125 9.64 -5.15 -10.55
CA ILE A 125 8.29 -5.32 -10.02
C ILE A 125 8.36 -5.19 -8.50
N TYR A 126 7.49 -4.34 -7.93
CA TYR A 126 7.46 -4.05 -6.50
C TYR A 126 6.10 -4.35 -5.89
N SER A 127 6.12 -4.81 -4.65
CA SER A 127 4.97 -4.92 -3.76
C SER A 127 5.17 -4.09 -2.49
N ILE A 128 4.11 -3.96 -1.70
CA ILE A 128 4.20 -3.39 -0.36
C ILE A 128 3.88 -4.49 0.64
N ARG A 129 4.69 -4.62 1.69
CA ARG A 129 4.57 -5.69 2.69
C ARG A 129 4.75 -5.15 4.10
N GLY A 130 4.31 -5.97 5.07
CA GLY A 130 4.47 -5.72 6.50
C GLY A 130 3.36 -4.90 7.14
N ASP A 131 3.24 -4.99 8.47
CA ASP A 131 2.31 -4.19 9.25
C ASP A 131 2.68 -2.71 9.22
N ILE A 132 3.98 -2.41 9.21
CA ILE A 132 4.52 -1.11 8.80
C ILE A 132 4.85 -1.26 7.31
N PRO A 133 4.22 -0.46 6.43
CA PRO A 133 4.40 -0.61 4.99
C PRO A 133 5.86 -0.45 4.57
N GLU A 134 6.37 -1.40 3.81
CA GLU A 134 7.70 -1.38 3.21
C GLU A 134 7.60 -1.71 1.72
N LEU A 135 8.31 -0.96 0.88
CA LEU A 135 8.44 -1.24 -0.55
C LEU A 135 9.45 -2.38 -0.76
N VAL A 136 8.99 -3.46 -1.37
CA VAL A 136 9.79 -4.67 -1.60
C VAL A 136 9.95 -4.91 -3.08
N LEU A 137 11.17 -5.09 -3.56
CA LEU A 137 11.45 -5.56 -4.91
C LEU A 137 11.12 -7.06 -5.00
N ASP A 138 10.05 -7.39 -5.72
CA ASP A 138 9.56 -8.77 -5.87
C ASP A 138 10.30 -9.52 -6.96
N ASP A 139 10.50 -8.86 -8.10
CA ASP A 139 11.18 -9.44 -9.25
C ASP A 139 11.99 -8.38 -10.00
N TYR A 140 13.10 -8.83 -10.57
CA TYR A 140 14.03 -7.99 -11.28
C TYR A 140 14.84 -8.81 -12.29
N GLU A 141 15.05 -8.23 -13.47
CA GLU A 141 16.00 -8.75 -14.45
C GLU A 141 16.63 -7.56 -15.20
N ASP A 142 17.94 -7.64 -15.41
CA ASP A 142 18.72 -6.66 -16.14
C ASP A 142 19.66 -7.30 -17.18
N THR A 143 19.52 -8.61 -17.38
CA THR A 143 20.31 -9.38 -18.34
C THR A 143 19.43 -9.79 -19.50
N ASP A 144 19.84 -9.47 -20.71
CA ASP A 144 19.13 -9.88 -21.93
C ASP A 144 18.96 -11.40 -21.97
N GLY A 145 17.71 -11.86 -22.03
CA GLY A 145 17.40 -13.28 -22.01
C GLY A 145 15.90 -13.57 -21.90
N PRO A 146 15.53 -14.86 -21.84
CA PRO A 146 14.11 -15.25 -21.80
C PRO A 146 13.35 -14.63 -20.62
N LYS A 147 13.96 -14.56 -19.44
CA LYS A 147 13.33 -13.98 -18.25
C LYS A 147 13.01 -12.50 -18.43
N LEU A 148 13.92 -11.72 -19.00
CA LEU A 148 13.67 -10.31 -19.29
C LEU A 148 12.51 -10.17 -20.28
N THR A 149 12.44 -11.02 -21.30
CA THR A 149 11.33 -11.02 -22.26
C THR A 149 9.99 -11.29 -21.56
N GLU A 150 9.91 -12.28 -20.67
CA GLU A 150 8.70 -12.58 -19.89
C GLU A 150 8.28 -11.42 -18.98
N LEU A 151 9.26 -10.73 -18.37
CA LEU A 151 8.98 -9.55 -17.53
C LEU A 151 8.51 -8.37 -18.37
N PHE A 152 9.03 -8.17 -19.59
CA PHE A 152 8.50 -7.16 -20.50
C PHE A 152 7.07 -7.46 -20.95
N GLU A 153 6.75 -8.71 -21.30
CA GLU A 153 5.38 -9.12 -21.60
C GLU A 153 4.43 -8.90 -20.41
N THR A 154 4.95 -8.98 -19.19
CA THR A 154 4.20 -8.66 -17.97
C THR A 154 4.03 -7.15 -17.82
N PHE A 155 5.10 -6.37 -18.02
CA PHE A 155 5.08 -4.93 -17.96
C PHE A 155 4.09 -4.32 -18.97
N GLU A 156 4.05 -4.84 -20.19
CA GLU A 156 3.14 -4.39 -21.27
C GLU A 156 1.65 -4.60 -20.96
N LYS A 157 1.31 -5.49 -20.00
CA LYS A 157 -0.06 -5.69 -19.51
C LYS A 157 -0.44 -4.70 -18.43
N GLY A 158 0.54 -3.99 -17.86
CA GLY A 158 0.32 -3.00 -16.82
C GLY A 158 -0.32 -1.72 -17.37
N GLU A 159 -1.09 -1.08 -16.53
CA GLU A 159 -1.70 0.21 -16.84
C GLU A 159 -0.82 1.34 -16.31
N PRO A 160 -0.44 2.33 -17.14
CA PRO A 160 0.26 3.52 -16.67
C PRO A 160 -0.54 4.26 -15.61
N ILE A 161 0.11 4.57 -14.49
CA ILE A 161 -0.51 5.37 -13.43
C ILE A 161 -0.71 6.80 -13.92
N LYS A 162 -1.92 7.34 -13.72
CA LYS A 162 -2.27 8.70 -14.14
C LYS A 162 -2.10 9.67 -12.99
N PHE A 163 -1.33 10.72 -13.26
CA PHE A 163 -0.99 11.77 -12.31
C PHE A 163 -1.77 13.06 -12.62
N GLU A 164 -2.05 13.82 -11.59
CA GLU A 164 -2.62 15.17 -11.65
C GLU A 164 -1.62 16.16 -11.04
N ARG A 165 -1.55 17.37 -11.59
CA ARG A 165 -0.73 18.43 -11.00
C ARG A 165 -1.34 18.95 -9.72
N SER A 166 -0.47 19.27 -8.76
CA SER A 166 -0.84 20.09 -7.63
C SER A 166 -1.37 21.45 -8.11
N LYS A 167 -2.43 21.92 -7.45
CA LYS A 167 -3.07 23.20 -7.80
C LYS A 167 -2.40 24.36 -7.11
#